data_c4a3433c916c94683134acedb0a4df41
#
_entry.id   c4a3433c916c94683134acedb0a4df41
#
_cell.length_a   1.000
_cell.length_b   1.000
_cell.length_c   1.000
_cell.angle_alpha   90.00
_cell.angle_beta   90.00
_cell.angle_gamma   90.00
#
_symmetry.space_group_name_H-M   'P 1'
#
loop_
_entity.id
_entity.type
_entity.pdbx_description
1 polymer ?
#
loop_
_entity_poly.entity_id
_entity_poly.type
_entity_poly.pdbx_seq_one_letter_code
_entity_poly.pdbx_strand_id
1 'polypeptide(L)'
;MDNNRYIDFEAYERVAEPHKREKASVWRTAIGLQDVDGLKVSDYLKQTAIKHIEGDITIDEVREQLRTYYISKTTHDDDDAAKEEADRVAANIAKLLGEKSFSLTALEMLNIHRHLFEGVFKHAGEVRPYDISKKEWILQGDTVIYGRAADIHEALKYDIQQERDFNYSGLSYDQIIAHIVDFVSLLWQNHPFREGNTRTTAVFIIKYLRSCGFKVNNDLFADNSWYFRNALVRANYRNPSRNIEPDKSFLTLFFRNLILGEQNELKNRYMLIGYVGDTPTSTPTSTPTSTEQVQVGGNQFITEKENIKRLIVVVGEQKMSVKEMMEATGLKDRKNFLEYTLNPAINEGWVRMLYPDSPRHPRQRYLLTAKGAMLYKEMKNQEN
;
A
#
# COMPACT_ATOMS: atom_id res chain seq x y z
N MET A 1 -6.45 -26.21 32.79
CA MET A 1 -7.42 -25.26 32.22
C MET A 1 -6.66 -24.38 31.27
N ASP A 2 -6.60 -24.81 30.00
CA ASP A 2 -5.88 -24.08 28.95
C ASP A 2 -6.65 -22.81 28.56
N ASN A 3 -6.19 -21.69 29.07
CA ASN A 3 -6.68 -20.38 28.70
C ASN A 3 -5.94 -19.91 27.45
N ASN A 4 -6.06 -20.66 26.34
CA ASN A 4 -5.57 -20.23 25.03
C ASN A 4 -6.55 -19.16 24.52
N ARG A 5 -6.44 -17.95 25.09
CA ARG A 5 -7.14 -16.77 24.55
C ARG A 5 -6.54 -16.49 23.19
N TYR A 6 -7.22 -16.99 22.17
CA TYR A 6 -7.03 -16.52 20.81
C TYR A 6 -7.16 -15.00 20.85
N ILE A 7 -6.06 -14.31 20.58
CA ILE A 7 -6.07 -12.85 20.59
C ILE A 7 -6.79 -12.42 19.31
N ASP A 8 -8.05 -12.07 19.49
CA ASP A 8 -8.92 -11.64 18.40
C ASP A 8 -8.77 -10.12 18.20
N PHE A 9 -7.81 -9.73 17.36
CA PHE A 9 -7.66 -8.33 16.95
C PHE A 9 -8.92 -7.81 16.23
N GLU A 10 -9.74 -8.69 15.64
CA GLU A 10 -11.01 -8.32 15.02
C GLU A 10 -12.03 -7.86 16.06
N ALA A 11 -11.96 -8.37 17.30
CA ALA A 11 -12.81 -7.88 18.39
C ALA A 11 -12.52 -6.41 18.71
N TYR A 12 -11.24 -6.01 18.69
CA TYR A 12 -10.85 -4.61 18.87
C TYR A 12 -11.35 -3.72 17.73
N GLU A 13 -11.30 -4.18 16.50
CA GLU A 13 -11.77 -3.42 15.33
C GLU A 13 -13.28 -3.20 15.36
N ARG A 14 -14.05 -4.14 15.94
CA ARG A 14 -15.52 -4.07 16.01
C ARG A 14 -16.04 -3.19 17.14
N VAL A 15 -15.43 -3.25 18.32
CA VAL A 15 -16.02 -2.66 19.55
C VAL A 15 -15.17 -1.61 20.24
N ALA A 16 -13.91 -1.45 19.87
CA ALA A 16 -13.02 -0.51 20.53
C ALA A 16 -13.22 0.96 20.09
N GLU A 17 -12.68 1.87 20.87
CA GLU A 17 -12.58 3.29 20.54
C GLU A 17 -11.80 3.53 19.24
N PRO A 18 -12.07 4.61 18.47
CA PRO A 18 -11.48 4.82 17.14
C PRO A 18 -9.96 4.70 17.08
N HIS A 19 -9.25 5.23 18.06
CA HIS A 19 -7.78 5.19 18.11
C HIS A 19 -7.24 3.77 18.42
N LYS A 20 -7.96 2.97 19.20
CA LYS A 20 -7.62 1.57 19.46
C LYS A 20 -7.88 0.70 18.23
N ARG A 21 -8.97 0.97 17.50
CA ARG A 21 -9.27 0.30 16.22
C ARG A 21 -8.18 0.53 15.18
N GLU A 22 -7.72 1.78 15.06
CA GLU A 22 -6.62 2.13 14.13
C GLU A 22 -5.34 1.35 14.50
N LYS A 23 -4.96 1.32 15.77
CA LYS A 23 -3.80 0.55 16.24
C LYS A 23 -3.98 -0.96 16.01
N ALA A 24 -5.15 -1.52 16.28
CA ALA A 24 -5.44 -2.94 16.08
C ALA A 24 -5.32 -3.33 14.61
N SER A 25 -5.89 -2.53 13.70
CA SER A 25 -5.78 -2.72 12.25
C SER A 25 -4.33 -2.63 11.77
N VAL A 26 -3.54 -1.70 12.29
CA VAL A 26 -2.10 -1.60 12.01
C VAL A 26 -1.37 -2.86 12.45
N TRP A 27 -1.62 -3.35 13.67
CA TRP A 27 -1.00 -4.57 14.17
C TRP A 27 -1.40 -5.81 13.38
N ARG A 28 -2.68 -5.93 13.01
CA ARG A 28 -3.17 -7.03 12.17
C ARG A 28 -2.40 -7.08 10.84
N THR A 29 -2.25 -5.95 10.17
CA THR A 29 -1.44 -5.85 8.95
C THR A 29 0.01 -6.23 9.20
N ALA A 30 0.63 -5.70 10.25
CA ALA A 30 2.02 -5.93 10.56
C ALA A 30 2.32 -7.42 10.82
N ILE A 31 1.41 -8.12 11.49
CA ILE A 31 1.49 -9.55 11.77
C ILE A 31 1.23 -10.37 10.50
N GLY A 32 0.15 -10.05 9.76
CA GLY A 32 -0.22 -10.80 8.56
C GLY A 32 0.80 -10.68 7.43
N LEU A 33 1.52 -9.56 7.33
CA LEU A 33 2.61 -9.42 6.35
C LEU A 33 3.81 -10.35 6.60
N GLN A 34 3.93 -10.98 7.77
CA GLN A 34 4.99 -11.96 8.01
C GLN A 34 4.75 -13.27 7.23
N ASP A 35 3.48 -13.60 6.95
CA ASP A 35 3.12 -14.79 6.15
C ASP A 35 3.69 -14.75 4.72
N VAL A 36 4.01 -13.58 4.18
CA VAL A 36 4.66 -13.42 2.86
C VAL A 36 5.93 -14.26 2.73
N ASP A 37 6.69 -14.36 3.81
CA ASP A 37 7.92 -15.13 3.89
C ASP A 37 7.76 -16.41 4.75
N GLY A 38 6.51 -16.81 5.04
CA GLY A 38 6.17 -18.00 5.81
C GLY A 38 6.49 -17.89 7.30
N LEU A 39 6.70 -16.67 7.80
CA LEU A 39 7.06 -16.42 9.20
C LEU A 39 5.82 -16.28 10.07
N LYS A 40 5.93 -16.66 11.34
CA LYS A 40 4.88 -16.52 12.34
C LYS A 40 5.39 -15.79 13.57
N VAL A 41 4.60 -14.85 14.05
CA VAL A 41 4.91 -14.11 15.26
C VAL A 41 4.71 -14.94 16.52
N SER A 42 5.44 -14.61 17.58
CA SER A 42 5.30 -15.23 18.90
C SER A 42 4.03 -14.77 19.63
N ASP A 43 3.59 -15.56 20.62
CA ASP A 43 2.52 -15.12 21.53
C ASP A 43 2.96 -13.96 22.45
N TYR A 44 4.27 -13.85 22.69
CA TYR A 44 4.82 -12.71 23.43
C TYR A 44 4.59 -11.39 22.68
N LEU A 45 4.85 -11.35 21.37
CA LEU A 45 4.54 -10.17 20.55
C LEU A 45 3.05 -9.84 20.63
N LYS A 46 2.16 -10.83 20.44
CA LYS A 46 0.71 -10.60 20.45
C LYS A 46 0.25 -9.96 21.76
N GLN A 47 0.73 -10.46 22.90
CA GLN A 47 0.42 -9.90 24.23
C GLN A 47 0.97 -8.47 24.38
N THR A 48 2.17 -8.22 23.88
CA THR A 48 2.81 -6.89 23.94
C THR A 48 2.09 -5.90 23.01
N ALA A 49 1.63 -6.36 21.84
CA ALA A 49 0.83 -5.57 20.92
C ALA A 49 -0.50 -5.12 21.56
N ILE A 50 -1.17 -6.00 22.35
CA ILE A 50 -2.38 -5.61 23.09
C ILE A 50 -2.09 -4.48 24.07
N LYS A 51 -1.02 -4.56 24.85
CA LYS A 51 -0.65 -3.47 25.77
C LYS A 51 -0.46 -2.13 25.03
N HIS A 52 0.12 -2.18 23.82
CA HIS A 52 0.25 -0.99 22.99
C HIS A 52 -1.11 -0.49 22.45
N ILE A 53 -2.01 -1.39 22.05
CA ILE A 53 -3.37 -1.02 21.60
C ILE A 53 -4.13 -0.37 22.75
N GLU A 54 -4.06 -0.93 23.96
CA GLU A 54 -4.70 -0.39 25.17
C GLU A 54 -4.10 0.96 25.61
N GLY A 55 -2.86 1.26 25.21
CA GLY A 55 -2.16 2.49 25.56
C GLY A 55 -1.30 2.36 26.81
N ASP A 56 -1.12 1.15 27.33
CA ASP A 56 -0.29 0.88 28.51
C ASP A 56 1.19 1.11 28.23
N ILE A 57 1.60 0.90 26.96
CA ILE A 57 2.98 1.10 26.49
C ILE A 57 3.00 1.76 25.12
N THR A 58 4.09 2.43 24.82
CA THR A 58 4.39 3.03 23.50
C THR A 58 4.94 1.99 22.53
N ILE A 59 4.94 2.31 21.24
CA ILE A 59 5.55 1.42 20.23
C ILE A 59 7.06 1.25 20.41
N ASP A 60 7.75 2.26 20.93
CA ASP A 60 9.19 2.16 21.22
C ASP A 60 9.46 1.26 22.43
N GLU A 61 8.58 1.28 23.43
CA GLU A 61 8.64 0.32 24.56
C GLU A 61 8.34 -1.11 24.11
N VAL A 62 7.43 -1.33 23.15
CA VAL A 62 7.24 -2.66 22.53
C VAL A 62 8.56 -3.16 21.94
N ARG A 63 9.22 -2.34 21.12
CA ARG A 63 10.49 -2.69 20.46
C ARG A 63 11.59 -3.02 21.48
N GLU A 64 11.67 -2.25 22.56
CA GLU A 64 12.65 -2.50 23.63
C GLU A 64 12.34 -3.76 24.44
N GLN A 65 11.05 -4.03 24.72
CA GLN A 65 10.64 -5.27 25.39
C GLN A 65 10.97 -6.51 24.54
N LEU A 66 10.73 -6.46 23.22
CA LEU A 66 11.12 -7.53 22.29
C LEU A 66 12.64 -7.73 22.28
N ARG A 67 13.42 -6.63 22.21
CA ARG A 67 14.88 -6.70 22.25
C ARG A 67 15.37 -7.40 23.52
N THR A 68 14.84 -7.00 24.68
CA THR A 68 15.21 -7.57 25.98
C THR A 68 14.78 -9.04 26.07
N TYR A 69 13.57 -9.38 25.60
CA TYR A 69 13.06 -10.75 25.61
C TYR A 69 13.97 -11.70 24.83
N TYR A 70 14.37 -11.35 23.61
CA TYR A 70 15.24 -12.21 22.81
C TYR A 70 16.67 -12.28 23.30
N ILE A 71 17.22 -11.19 23.87
CA ILE A 71 18.55 -11.23 24.49
C ILE A 71 18.57 -12.12 25.74
N SER A 72 17.47 -12.19 26.50
CA SER A 72 17.37 -12.99 27.73
C SER A 72 17.17 -14.49 27.47
N LYS A 73 16.82 -14.91 26.24
CA LYS A 73 16.69 -16.33 25.89
C LYS A 73 18.06 -17.02 25.96
N THR A 74 18.10 -18.16 26.63
CA THR A 74 19.35 -18.93 26.81
C THR A 74 19.59 -19.95 25.68
N THR A 75 18.56 -20.26 24.89
CA THR A 75 18.62 -21.17 23.74
C THR A 75 18.08 -20.46 22.51
N HIS A 76 18.78 -20.57 21.40
CA HIS A 76 18.37 -20.04 20.10
C HIS A 76 18.41 -21.20 19.09
N ASP A 77 17.24 -21.72 18.74
CA ASP A 77 17.07 -22.62 17.60
C ASP A 77 16.61 -21.83 16.36
N ASP A 78 16.51 -22.52 15.23
CA ASP A 78 16.08 -21.89 13.97
C ASP A 78 14.64 -21.34 14.03
N ASP A 79 13.75 -21.98 14.81
CA ASP A 79 12.38 -21.52 15.03
C ASP A 79 12.33 -20.24 15.87
N ASP A 80 13.22 -20.14 16.87
CA ASP A 80 13.37 -18.92 17.66
C ASP A 80 13.92 -17.74 16.83
N ALA A 81 14.89 -17.99 15.93
CA ALA A 81 15.42 -16.96 15.04
C ALA A 81 14.34 -16.45 14.05
N ALA A 82 13.53 -17.35 13.49
CA ALA A 82 12.42 -17.00 12.62
C ALA A 82 11.33 -16.19 13.35
N LYS A 83 11.00 -16.55 14.60
CA LYS A 83 10.08 -15.80 15.44
C LYS A 83 10.63 -14.43 15.83
N GLU A 84 11.91 -14.34 16.16
CA GLU A 84 12.57 -13.06 16.46
C GLU A 84 12.50 -12.11 15.26
N GLU A 85 12.80 -12.61 14.05
CA GLU A 85 12.65 -11.80 12.83
C GLU A 85 11.21 -11.32 12.69
N ALA A 86 10.23 -12.24 12.74
CA ALA A 86 8.81 -11.92 12.58
C ALA A 86 8.34 -10.87 13.59
N ASP A 87 8.69 -11.02 14.85
CA ASP A 87 8.29 -10.13 15.94
C ASP A 87 8.88 -8.72 15.78
N ARG A 88 10.18 -8.65 15.51
CA ARG A 88 10.88 -7.36 15.32
C ARG A 88 10.36 -6.63 14.10
N VAL A 89 10.20 -7.34 12.97
CA VAL A 89 9.69 -6.74 11.73
C VAL A 89 8.23 -6.34 11.89
N ALA A 90 7.39 -7.11 12.56
CA ALA A 90 6.00 -6.73 12.82
C ALA A 90 5.93 -5.45 13.67
N ALA A 91 6.73 -5.32 14.74
CA ALA A 91 6.78 -4.10 15.54
C ALA A 91 7.26 -2.88 14.73
N ASN A 92 8.26 -3.07 13.85
CA ASN A 92 8.76 -2.02 12.98
C ASN A 92 7.71 -1.61 11.92
N ILE A 93 6.97 -2.55 11.33
CA ILE A 93 5.83 -2.27 10.43
C ILE A 93 4.76 -1.48 11.18
N ALA A 94 4.39 -1.91 12.39
CA ALA A 94 3.38 -1.23 13.19
C ALA A 94 3.77 0.23 13.47
N LYS A 95 5.04 0.48 13.78
CA LYS A 95 5.56 1.85 13.94
C LYS A 95 5.43 2.65 12.64
N LEU A 96 5.93 2.14 11.52
CA LEU A 96 5.90 2.84 10.23
C LEU A 96 4.49 3.13 9.72
N LEU A 97 3.57 2.18 9.88
CA LEU A 97 2.17 2.36 9.47
C LEU A 97 1.38 3.30 10.39
N GLY A 98 1.83 3.47 11.64
CA GLY A 98 1.31 4.49 12.56
C GLY A 98 1.78 5.91 12.24
N GLU A 99 2.87 6.07 11.48
CA GLU A 99 3.40 7.37 11.07
C GLU A 99 2.71 7.87 9.80
N LYS A 100 2.24 9.14 9.83
CA LYS A 100 1.53 9.75 8.69
C LYS A 100 2.46 10.29 7.60
N SER A 101 3.74 10.52 7.93
CA SER A 101 4.72 11.05 6.97
C SER A 101 5.01 10.03 5.86
N PHE A 102 5.01 10.50 4.62
CA PHE A 102 5.39 9.71 3.45
C PHE A 102 5.86 10.64 2.33
N SER A 103 6.91 10.24 1.64
CA SER A 103 7.41 10.91 0.44
C SER A 103 7.50 9.91 -0.71
N LEU A 104 6.92 10.24 -1.87
CA LEU A 104 6.99 9.37 -3.05
C LEU A 104 8.36 9.52 -3.72
N THR A 105 9.38 8.87 -3.14
CA THR A 105 10.78 8.91 -3.59
C THR A 105 11.43 7.53 -3.53
N ALA A 106 12.47 7.32 -4.36
CA ALA A 106 13.29 6.11 -4.27
C ALA A 106 14.00 5.99 -2.90
N LEU A 107 14.39 7.13 -2.32
CA LEU A 107 14.98 7.16 -0.98
C LEU A 107 13.99 6.68 0.09
N GLU A 108 12.71 7.01 -0.03
CA GLU A 108 11.68 6.52 0.90
C GLU A 108 11.55 5.00 0.87
N MET A 109 11.62 4.39 -0.33
CA MET A 109 11.63 2.92 -0.46
C MET A 109 12.81 2.30 0.29
N LEU A 110 14.01 2.90 0.19
CA LEU A 110 15.19 2.46 0.92
C LEU A 110 15.07 2.69 2.42
N ASN A 111 14.49 3.81 2.84
CA ASN A 111 14.26 4.14 4.25
C ASN A 111 13.22 3.21 4.87
N ILE A 112 12.13 2.91 4.18
CA ILE A 112 11.13 1.93 4.65
C ILE A 112 11.82 0.59 4.89
N HIS A 113 12.61 0.08 3.92
CA HIS A 113 13.34 -1.17 4.13
C HIS A 113 14.32 -1.09 5.32
N ARG A 114 15.05 0.02 5.44
CA ARG A 114 15.98 0.23 6.58
C ARG A 114 15.25 0.13 7.91
N HIS A 115 14.13 0.82 8.06
CA HIS A 115 13.36 0.83 9.30
C HIS A 115 12.63 -0.48 9.56
N LEU A 116 12.13 -1.17 8.51
CA LEU A 116 11.49 -2.49 8.66
C LEU A 116 12.45 -3.52 9.24
N PHE A 117 13.70 -3.53 8.76
CA PHE A 117 14.68 -4.56 9.07
C PHE A 117 15.79 -4.09 10.01
N GLU A 118 15.60 -2.93 10.64
CA GLU A 118 16.50 -2.43 11.69
C GLU A 118 16.62 -3.44 12.85
N GLY A 119 17.85 -3.82 13.17
CA GLY A 119 18.13 -4.83 14.20
C GLY A 119 17.87 -6.28 13.77
N VAL A 120 17.48 -6.51 12.50
CA VAL A 120 17.26 -7.84 11.90
C VAL A 120 18.35 -8.14 10.87
N PHE A 121 18.48 -7.29 9.84
CA PHE A 121 19.48 -7.47 8.80
C PHE A 121 20.58 -6.41 8.87
N LYS A 122 21.84 -6.84 8.78
CA LYS A 122 23.00 -5.92 8.72
C LYS A 122 22.97 -5.01 7.49
N HIS A 123 22.30 -5.45 6.41
CA HIS A 123 22.17 -4.74 5.15
C HIS A 123 20.82 -4.03 4.98
N ALA A 124 20.13 -3.73 6.09
CA ALA A 124 18.86 -3.02 6.06
C ALA A 124 19.00 -1.65 5.36
N GLY A 125 18.18 -1.43 4.32
CA GLY A 125 18.21 -0.21 3.49
C GLY A 125 19.26 -0.19 2.40
N GLU A 126 20.08 -1.24 2.24
CA GLU A 126 21.10 -1.34 1.20
C GLU A 126 20.57 -2.07 -0.04
N VAL A 127 20.80 -1.48 -1.21
CA VAL A 127 20.53 -2.14 -2.48
C VAL A 127 21.48 -3.32 -2.67
N ARG A 128 20.97 -4.45 -3.14
CA ARG A 128 21.80 -5.63 -3.43
C ARG A 128 22.83 -5.34 -4.52
N PRO A 129 24.08 -5.81 -4.35
CA PRO A 129 25.15 -5.59 -5.33
C PRO A 129 25.26 -6.69 -6.39
N TYR A 130 24.35 -7.66 -6.44
CA TYR A 130 24.36 -8.82 -7.34
C TYR A 130 22.96 -9.15 -7.85
N ASP A 131 22.90 -9.80 -9.02
CA ASP A 131 21.67 -10.30 -9.60
C ASP A 131 21.15 -11.51 -8.82
N ILE A 132 19.82 -11.64 -8.75
CA ILE A 132 19.15 -12.70 -8.00
C ILE A 132 18.17 -13.48 -8.86
N SER A 133 17.92 -14.71 -8.43
CA SER A 133 16.83 -15.52 -8.90
C SER A 133 16.18 -16.24 -7.71
N LYS A 134 14.86 -16.38 -7.70
CA LYS A 134 14.11 -17.06 -6.64
C LYS A 134 13.17 -18.07 -7.26
N LYS A 135 13.23 -19.31 -6.78
CA LYS A 135 12.28 -20.34 -7.21
C LYS A 135 10.91 -20.05 -6.61
N GLU A 136 9.90 -19.96 -7.47
CA GLU A 136 8.52 -19.66 -7.07
C GLU A 136 7.63 -20.90 -7.24
N TRP A 137 6.90 -21.28 -6.18
CA TRP A 137 6.08 -22.49 -6.22
C TRP A 137 4.93 -22.40 -7.22
N ILE A 138 4.30 -21.21 -7.40
CA ILE A 138 3.24 -21.00 -8.39
C ILE A 138 3.77 -21.09 -9.82
N LEU A 139 5.08 -20.95 -10.01
CA LEU A 139 5.78 -21.11 -11.30
C LEU A 139 6.37 -22.50 -11.46
N GLN A 140 6.02 -23.47 -10.61
CA GLN A 140 6.58 -24.83 -10.61
C GLN A 140 8.12 -24.83 -10.47
N GLY A 141 8.66 -23.90 -9.67
CA GLY A 141 10.09 -23.77 -9.40
C GLY A 141 10.86 -22.89 -10.40
N ASP A 142 10.18 -22.28 -11.37
CA ASP A 142 10.77 -21.25 -12.22
C ASP A 142 10.84 -19.90 -11.48
N THR A 143 11.43 -18.88 -12.09
CA THR A 143 11.74 -17.58 -11.48
C THR A 143 11.23 -16.41 -12.33
N VAL A 144 10.94 -15.29 -11.67
CA VAL A 144 10.76 -14.00 -12.34
C VAL A 144 12.12 -13.42 -12.74
N ILE A 145 12.16 -12.69 -13.84
CA ILE A 145 13.32 -11.87 -14.20
C ILE A 145 13.26 -10.58 -13.41
N TYR A 146 14.12 -10.48 -12.39
CA TYR A 146 14.25 -9.29 -11.56
C TYR A 146 15.17 -8.25 -12.20
N GLY A 147 15.07 -6.99 -11.74
CA GLY A 147 15.96 -5.92 -12.16
C GLY A 147 17.45 -6.28 -11.98
N ARG A 148 18.31 -5.87 -12.91
CA ARG A 148 19.75 -6.08 -12.76
C ARG A 148 20.31 -5.19 -11.66
N ALA A 149 21.21 -5.72 -10.83
CA ALA A 149 21.79 -4.99 -9.69
C ALA A 149 22.37 -3.61 -10.09
N ALA A 150 23.03 -3.55 -11.23
CA ALA A 150 23.64 -2.32 -11.74
C ALA A 150 22.63 -1.22 -12.06
N ASP A 151 21.39 -1.57 -12.39
CA ASP A 151 20.38 -0.63 -12.89
C ASP A 151 19.33 -0.23 -11.84
N ILE A 152 19.30 -0.90 -10.67
CA ILE A 152 18.24 -0.75 -9.66
C ILE A 152 18.01 0.71 -9.24
N HIS A 153 19.07 1.46 -8.97
CA HIS A 153 18.94 2.84 -8.50
C HIS A 153 18.25 3.74 -9.54
N GLU A 154 18.63 3.59 -10.81
CA GLU A 154 18.05 4.40 -11.88
C GLU A 154 16.62 3.90 -12.22
N ALA A 155 16.38 2.59 -12.20
CA ALA A 155 15.04 2.03 -12.40
C ALA A 155 14.05 2.49 -11.33
N LEU A 156 14.42 2.43 -10.06
CA LEU A 156 13.57 2.94 -8.96
C LEU A 156 13.28 4.44 -9.10
N LYS A 157 14.28 5.24 -9.44
CA LYS A 157 14.07 6.68 -9.67
C LYS A 157 13.13 6.92 -10.83
N TYR A 158 13.34 6.19 -11.93
CA TYR A 158 12.52 6.32 -13.13
C TYR A 158 11.06 5.95 -12.85
N ASP A 159 10.79 4.79 -12.28
CA ASP A 159 9.43 4.30 -12.02
C ASP A 159 8.67 5.26 -11.08
N ILE A 160 9.32 5.70 -10.01
CA ILE A 160 8.73 6.63 -9.06
C ILE A 160 8.53 8.02 -9.68
N GLN A 161 9.44 8.47 -10.56
CA GLN A 161 9.26 9.75 -11.25
C GLN A 161 8.11 9.68 -12.26
N GLN A 162 7.93 8.55 -12.97
CA GLN A 162 6.78 8.34 -13.86
C GLN A 162 5.46 8.44 -13.06
N GLU A 163 5.39 7.82 -11.88
CA GLU A 163 4.23 7.91 -11.00
C GLU A 163 3.98 9.33 -10.48
N ARG A 164 5.04 10.06 -10.13
CA ARG A 164 4.94 11.48 -9.72
C ARG A 164 4.39 12.39 -10.82
N ASP A 165 4.78 12.12 -12.04
CA ASP A 165 4.39 12.93 -13.21
C ASP A 165 3.05 12.49 -13.80
N PHE A 166 2.56 11.30 -13.43
CA PHE A 166 1.33 10.75 -13.96
C PHE A 166 0.11 11.59 -13.60
N ASN A 167 -0.78 11.81 -14.55
CA ASN A 167 -2.02 12.52 -14.35
C ASN A 167 -3.22 11.56 -14.41
N TYR A 168 -3.86 11.36 -13.28
CA TYR A 168 -5.02 10.48 -13.14
C TYR A 168 -6.32 11.06 -13.69
N SER A 169 -6.36 12.37 -13.97
CA SER A 169 -7.57 13.08 -14.38
C SER A 169 -8.12 12.58 -15.72
N GLY A 170 -9.43 12.44 -15.82
CA GLY A 170 -10.12 11.95 -17.02
C GLY A 170 -10.14 10.43 -17.18
N LEU A 171 -9.39 9.69 -16.35
CA LEU A 171 -9.36 8.22 -16.40
C LEU A 171 -10.60 7.59 -15.75
N SER A 172 -10.99 6.42 -16.25
CA SER A 172 -11.99 5.56 -15.58
C SER A 172 -11.39 4.87 -14.35
N TYR A 173 -12.24 4.34 -13.46
CA TYR A 173 -11.80 3.54 -12.33
C TYR A 173 -10.91 2.38 -12.76
N ASP A 174 -11.29 1.67 -13.83
CA ASP A 174 -10.50 0.56 -14.36
C ASP A 174 -9.13 1.01 -14.87
N GLN A 175 -9.05 2.17 -15.54
CA GLN A 175 -7.78 2.74 -15.98
C GLN A 175 -6.89 3.18 -14.82
N ILE A 176 -7.48 3.75 -13.77
CA ILE A 176 -6.77 4.13 -12.55
C ILE A 176 -6.22 2.89 -11.84
N ILE A 177 -7.05 1.85 -11.67
CA ILE A 177 -6.61 0.58 -11.06
C ILE A 177 -5.52 -0.07 -11.91
N ALA A 178 -5.68 -0.13 -13.23
CA ALA A 178 -4.69 -0.70 -14.13
C ALA A 178 -3.33 0.01 -14.00
N HIS A 179 -3.33 1.35 -13.95
CA HIS A 179 -2.11 2.11 -13.76
C HIS A 179 -1.44 1.85 -12.40
N ILE A 180 -2.22 1.81 -11.31
CA ILE A 180 -1.70 1.48 -9.97
C ILE A 180 -1.10 0.07 -9.96
N VAL A 181 -1.77 -0.90 -10.59
CA VAL A 181 -1.27 -2.28 -10.74
C VAL A 181 0.06 -2.31 -11.51
N ASP A 182 0.16 -1.54 -12.59
CA ASP A 182 1.38 -1.44 -13.38
C ASP A 182 2.53 -0.85 -12.57
N PHE A 183 2.30 0.25 -11.89
CA PHE A 183 3.28 0.89 -11.02
C PHE A 183 3.78 -0.06 -9.92
N VAL A 184 2.86 -0.71 -9.20
CA VAL A 184 3.21 -1.63 -8.11
C VAL A 184 3.98 -2.85 -8.63
N SER A 185 3.57 -3.39 -9.78
CA SER A 185 4.20 -4.53 -10.44
C SER A 185 5.66 -4.22 -10.81
N LEU A 186 5.90 -3.08 -11.48
CA LEU A 186 7.24 -2.63 -11.86
C LEU A 186 8.11 -2.33 -10.64
N LEU A 187 7.57 -1.62 -9.64
CA LEU A 187 8.29 -1.30 -8.42
C LEU A 187 8.77 -2.57 -7.71
N TRP A 188 7.92 -3.61 -7.62
CA TRP A 188 8.28 -4.87 -7.01
C TRP A 188 9.29 -5.66 -7.87
N GLN A 189 9.19 -5.61 -9.21
CA GLN A 189 10.08 -6.33 -10.12
C GLN A 189 11.54 -5.85 -10.02
N ASN A 190 11.77 -4.58 -9.69
CA ASN A 190 13.12 -4.08 -9.41
C ASN A 190 13.83 -4.90 -8.32
N HIS A 191 13.07 -5.40 -7.34
CA HIS A 191 13.54 -6.28 -6.28
C HIS A 191 14.86 -5.81 -5.66
N PRO A 192 14.89 -4.57 -5.11
CA PRO A 192 16.14 -3.89 -4.81
C PRO A 192 16.94 -4.52 -3.67
N PHE A 193 16.32 -5.30 -2.81
CA PHE A 193 16.94 -5.81 -1.60
C PHE A 193 17.27 -7.30 -1.69
N ARG A 194 18.18 -7.76 -0.83
CA ARG A 194 18.51 -9.20 -0.71
C ARG A 194 17.32 -10.00 -0.19
N GLU A 195 16.63 -9.45 0.83
CA GLU A 195 15.45 -10.01 1.50
C GLU A 195 14.38 -8.94 1.72
N GLY A 196 13.15 -9.32 2.08
CA GLY A 196 12.10 -8.41 2.53
C GLY A 196 11.47 -7.52 1.45
N ASN A 197 11.70 -7.79 0.16
CA ASN A 197 11.19 -6.94 -0.94
C ASN A 197 9.66 -6.81 -0.94
N THR A 198 8.93 -7.91 -0.76
CA THR A 198 7.45 -7.87 -0.78
C THR A 198 6.88 -7.14 0.44
N ARG A 199 7.42 -7.38 1.65
CA ARG A 199 7.01 -6.65 2.86
C ARG A 199 7.27 -5.15 2.72
N THR A 200 8.42 -4.75 2.17
CA THR A 200 8.75 -3.35 1.90
C THR A 200 7.82 -2.73 0.87
N THR A 201 7.56 -3.43 -0.24
CA THR A 201 6.62 -2.97 -1.28
C THR A 201 5.21 -2.79 -0.70
N ALA A 202 4.71 -3.74 0.09
CA ALA A 202 3.40 -3.63 0.73
C ALA A 202 3.30 -2.39 1.62
N VAL A 203 4.27 -2.17 2.52
CA VAL A 203 4.28 -0.98 3.39
C VAL A 203 4.39 0.31 2.60
N PHE A 204 5.26 0.36 1.58
CA PHE A 204 5.38 1.52 0.69
C PHE A 204 4.06 1.85 0.00
N ILE A 205 3.39 0.85 -0.57
CA ILE A 205 2.12 1.05 -1.29
C ILE A 205 0.98 1.42 -0.34
N ILE A 206 0.89 0.84 0.85
CA ILE A 206 -0.07 1.26 1.88
C ILE A 206 0.10 2.74 2.20
N LYS A 207 1.34 3.19 2.47
CA LYS A 207 1.63 4.60 2.77
C LYS A 207 1.37 5.50 1.55
N TYR A 208 1.74 5.06 0.36
CA TYR A 208 1.45 5.77 -0.89
C TYR A 208 -0.05 5.98 -1.11
N LEU A 209 -0.85 4.92 -1.06
CA LEU A 209 -2.30 5.01 -1.23
C LEU A 209 -2.95 5.89 -0.16
N ARG A 210 -2.50 5.80 1.09
CA ARG A 210 -2.95 6.69 2.16
C ARG A 210 -2.59 8.16 1.89
N SER A 211 -1.41 8.44 1.34
CA SER A 211 -1.01 9.79 0.95
C SER A 211 -1.86 10.34 -0.20
N CYS A 212 -2.41 9.45 -1.03
CA CYS A 212 -3.43 9.79 -2.03
C CYS A 212 -4.85 9.89 -1.44
N GLY A 213 -5.00 9.73 -0.12
CA GLY A 213 -6.27 9.86 0.60
C GLY A 213 -7.17 8.62 0.56
N PHE A 214 -6.68 7.49 0.04
CA PHE A 214 -7.45 6.25 0.12
C PHE A 214 -7.49 5.73 1.57
N LYS A 215 -8.66 5.26 1.98
CA LYS A 215 -8.81 4.45 3.20
C LYS A 215 -8.39 3.03 2.85
N VAL A 216 -7.10 2.75 2.99
CA VAL A 216 -6.59 1.41 2.75
C VAL A 216 -7.06 0.50 3.86
N ASN A 217 -7.88 -0.49 3.51
CA ASN A 217 -8.23 -1.56 4.44
C ASN A 217 -7.00 -2.44 4.67
N ASN A 218 -6.43 -2.33 5.85
CA ASN A 218 -5.26 -3.11 6.25
C ASN A 218 -5.54 -4.61 6.30
N ASP A 219 -6.80 -5.01 6.56
CA ASP A 219 -7.19 -6.42 6.71
C ASP A 219 -6.94 -7.19 5.42
N LEU A 220 -7.14 -6.55 4.27
CA LEU A 220 -6.91 -7.21 2.99
C LEU A 220 -5.45 -7.66 2.85
N PHE A 221 -4.49 -6.84 3.27
CA PHE A 221 -3.09 -7.22 3.28
C PHE A 221 -2.78 -8.27 4.35
N ALA A 222 -3.44 -8.18 5.52
CA ALA A 222 -3.27 -9.15 6.59
C ALA A 222 -3.71 -10.55 6.17
N ASP A 223 -4.92 -10.64 5.61
CA ASP A 223 -5.56 -11.90 5.29
C ASP A 223 -5.10 -12.50 3.95
N ASN A 224 -4.53 -11.66 3.06
CA ASN A 224 -4.17 -12.03 1.70
C ASN A 224 -2.73 -11.67 1.32
N SER A 225 -1.82 -11.61 2.30
CA SER A 225 -0.41 -11.24 2.07
C SER A 225 0.28 -12.21 1.11
N TRP A 226 0.01 -13.52 1.26
CA TRP A 226 0.50 -14.57 0.37
C TRP A 226 -0.09 -14.47 -1.05
N TYR A 227 -1.38 -14.11 -1.15
CA TYR A 227 -2.00 -13.84 -2.44
C TYR A 227 -1.36 -12.63 -3.12
N PHE A 228 -1.18 -11.53 -2.39
CA PHE A 228 -0.52 -10.33 -2.91
C PHE A 228 0.87 -10.64 -3.48
N ARG A 229 1.70 -11.39 -2.73
CA ARG A 229 3.01 -11.84 -3.21
C ARG A 229 2.92 -12.64 -4.51
N ASN A 230 2.05 -13.65 -4.55
CA ASN A 230 1.90 -14.50 -5.71
C ASN A 230 1.34 -13.76 -6.93
N ALA A 231 0.43 -12.81 -6.71
CA ALA A 231 -0.09 -11.94 -7.76
C ALA A 231 1.01 -11.06 -8.37
N LEU A 232 1.95 -10.56 -7.56
CA LEU A 232 3.15 -9.85 -8.05
C LEU A 232 4.07 -10.76 -8.87
N VAL A 233 4.24 -12.00 -8.45
CA VAL A 233 5.00 -13.02 -9.22
C VAL A 233 4.34 -13.24 -10.58
N ARG A 234 3.03 -13.48 -10.63
CA ARG A 234 2.30 -13.71 -11.90
C ARG A 234 2.29 -12.49 -12.82
N ALA A 235 2.19 -11.30 -12.24
CA ALA A 235 2.21 -10.03 -12.98
C ALA A 235 3.53 -9.77 -13.70
N ASN A 236 4.63 -10.43 -13.27
CA ASN A 236 5.99 -10.21 -13.78
C ASN A 236 6.62 -11.47 -14.41
N TYR A 237 5.91 -12.59 -14.43
CA TYR A 237 6.46 -13.82 -14.99
C TYR A 237 6.17 -13.95 -16.48
N ARG A 238 7.24 -14.16 -17.26
CA ARG A 238 7.19 -14.41 -18.69
C ARG A 238 8.03 -15.65 -19.03
N ASN A 239 7.45 -16.57 -19.81
CA ASN A 239 8.18 -17.73 -20.35
C ASN A 239 7.76 -17.98 -21.80
N PRO A 240 8.47 -17.38 -22.78
CA PRO A 240 8.12 -17.49 -24.21
C PRO A 240 8.13 -18.95 -24.72
N SER A 241 9.03 -19.80 -24.20
CA SER A 241 9.10 -21.21 -24.62
C SER A 241 7.87 -22.04 -24.23
N ARG A 242 7.14 -21.60 -23.20
CA ARG A 242 5.87 -22.18 -22.74
C ARG A 242 4.65 -21.38 -23.16
N ASN A 243 4.84 -20.31 -23.96
CA ASN A 243 3.80 -19.35 -24.35
C ASN A 243 3.08 -18.74 -23.13
N ILE A 244 3.84 -18.35 -22.09
CA ILE A 244 3.31 -17.73 -20.88
C ILE A 244 3.73 -16.27 -20.89
N GLU A 245 2.72 -15.39 -20.84
CA GLU A 245 2.88 -13.94 -20.69
C GLU A 245 2.55 -13.48 -19.26
N PRO A 246 3.03 -12.28 -18.85
CA PRO A 246 2.68 -11.67 -17.57
C PRO A 246 1.15 -11.54 -17.42
N ASP A 247 0.64 -11.94 -16.26
CA ASP A 247 -0.78 -11.88 -15.96
C ASP A 247 -1.03 -10.98 -14.74
N LYS A 248 -1.53 -9.78 -15.01
CA LYS A 248 -1.85 -8.77 -14.00
C LYS A 248 -3.27 -8.89 -13.44
N SER A 249 -4.10 -9.81 -13.96
CA SER A 249 -5.50 -9.95 -13.56
C SER A 249 -5.66 -10.21 -12.06
N PHE A 250 -4.83 -11.08 -11.49
CA PHE A 250 -4.85 -11.39 -10.06
C PHE A 250 -4.51 -10.18 -9.18
N LEU A 251 -3.50 -9.42 -9.57
CA LEU A 251 -3.13 -8.20 -8.86
C LEU A 251 -4.22 -7.13 -9.00
N THR A 252 -4.89 -7.06 -10.17
CA THR A 252 -6.05 -6.20 -10.40
C THR A 252 -7.20 -6.53 -9.46
N LEU A 253 -7.56 -7.81 -9.28
CA LEU A 253 -8.60 -8.24 -8.33
C LEU A 253 -8.27 -7.79 -6.90
N PHE A 254 -7.01 -7.94 -6.47
CA PHE A 254 -6.56 -7.48 -5.17
C PHE A 254 -6.76 -5.97 -4.99
N PHE A 255 -6.34 -5.15 -5.96
CA PHE A 255 -6.48 -3.69 -5.88
C PHE A 255 -7.92 -3.22 -6.04
N ARG A 256 -8.78 -3.92 -6.78
CA ARG A 256 -10.22 -3.64 -6.84
C ARG A 256 -10.87 -3.86 -5.48
N ASN A 257 -10.55 -4.97 -4.80
CA ASN A 257 -11.02 -5.19 -3.42
C ASN A 257 -10.49 -4.10 -2.47
N LEU A 258 -9.21 -3.75 -2.58
CA LEU A 258 -8.55 -2.78 -1.69
C LEU A 258 -9.10 -1.36 -1.85
N ILE A 259 -9.27 -0.89 -3.07
CA ILE A 259 -9.58 0.51 -3.39
C ILE A 259 -11.08 0.70 -3.57
N LEU A 260 -11.76 -0.22 -4.26
CA LEU A 260 -13.19 -0.10 -4.57
C LEU A 260 -14.09 -0.82 -3.57
N GLY A 261 -13.52 -1.63 -2.66
CA GLY A 261 -14.28 -2.40 -1.68
C GLY A 261 -15.04 -3.59 -2.29
N GLU A 262 -14.63 -4.02 -3.49
CA GLU A 262 -15.20 -5.21 -4.10
C GLU A 262 -14.86 -6.47 -3.31
N GLN A 263 -15.59 -7.56 -3.55
CA GLN A 263 -15.45 -8.84 -2.84
C GLN A 263 -15.02 -9.94 -3.82
N ASN A 264 -14.01 -9.65 -4.66
CA ASN A 264 -13.47 -10.65 -5.56
C ASN A 264 -12.77 -11.76 -4.77
N GLU A 265 -12.95 -13.00 -5.22
CA GLU A 265 -12.32 -14.16 -4.60
C GLU A 265 -10.81 -14.17 -4.84
N LEU A 266 -10.01 -14.24 -3.78
CA LEU A 266 -8.55 -14.20 -3.81
C LEU A 266 -7.99 -15.58 -3.45
N LYS A 267 -7.81 -16.45 -4.44
CA LYS A 267 -7.28 -17.83 -4.24
C LYS A 267 -5.95 -18.07 -4.94
N ASN A 268 -4.94 -18.40 -4.16
CA ASN A 268 -3.58 -18.69 -4.66
C ASN A 268 -3.53 -19.79 -5.71
N ARG A 269 -4.37 -20.82 -5.61
CA ARG A 269 -4.38 -21.96 -6.53
C ARG A 269 -4.64 -21.58 -8.00
N TYR A 270 -5.37 -20.50 -8.25
CA TYR A 270 -5.65 -20.02 -9.60
C TYR A 270 -4.43 -19.43 -10.30
N MET A 271 -3.43 -19.02 -9.53
CA MET A 271 -2.18 -18.47 -10.04
C MET A 271 -1.14 -19.54 -10.43
N LEU A 272 -1.38 -20.81 -10.04
CA LEU A 272 -0.47 -21.89 -10.36
C LEU A 272 -0.42 -22.11 -11.88
N ILE A 273 0.77 -22.10 -12.44
CA ILE A 273 0.96 -22.37 -13.87
C ILE A 273 0.51 -23.79 -14.19
N GLY A 274 -0.31 -23.94 -15.23
CA GLY A 274 -0.89 -25.23 -15.60
C GLY A 274 -2.08 -25.66 -14.72
N TYR A 275 -2.62 -24.77 -13.89
CA TYR A 275 -3.88 -25.04 -13.20
C TYR A 275 -4.98 -25.31 -14.23
N VAL A 276 -5.60 -26.49 -14.09
CA VAL A 276 -6.75 -26.91 -14.90
C VAL A 276 -7.99 -26.86 -14.02
N GLY A 277 -8.75 -25.79 -14.10
CA GLY A 277 -9.98 -25.59 -13.37
C GLY A 277 -10.60 -24.25 -13.76
N ASP A 278 -11.83 -23.99 -13.31
CA ASP A 278 -12.48 -22.70 -13.55
C ASP A 278 -11.69 -21.61 -12.79
N THR A 279 -10.86 -20.88 -13.54
CA THR A 279 -10.35 -19.60 -13.07
C THR A 279 -11.52 -18.64 -13.04
N PRO A 280 -11.67 -17.79 -11.99
CA PRO A 280 -12.65 -16.72 -12.05
C PRO A 280 -12.28 -15.86 -13.26
N THR A 281 -13.02 -16.02 -14.32
CA THR A 281 -12.96 -15.06 -15.41
C THR A 281 -13.34 -13.74 -14.79
N SER A 282 -12.44 -12.76 -14.83
CA SER A 282 -12.81 -11.37 -14.64
C SER A 282 -13.69 -11.00 -15.85
N THR A 283 -14.91 -11.52 -15.87
CA THR A 283 -15.97 -10.91 -16.63
C THR A 283 -16.24 -9.63 -15.85
N PRO A 284 -16.02 -8.43 -16.44
CA PRO A 284 -16.64 -7.26 -15.87
C PRO A 284 -18.11 -7.61 -15.82
N THR A 285 -18.62 -7.86 -14.63
CA THR A 285 -20.06 -8.02 -14.44
C THR A 285 -20.66 -6.80 -15.09
N SER A 286 -21.39 -7.06 -16.17
CA SER A 286 -22.13 -6.13 -16.99
C SER A 286 -22.41 -4.83 -16.25
N THR A 287 -22.12 -3.71 -16.95
CA THR A 287 -22.66 -2.39 -16.67
C THR A 287 -23.92 -2.51 -15.80
N PRO A 288 -23.95 -1.95 -14.60
CA PRO A 288 -25.18 -1.91 -13.83
C PRO A 288 -26.18 -1.14 -14.67
N THR A 289 -27.15 -1.85 -15.19
CA THR A 289 -28.38 -1.25 -15.69
C THR A 289 -28.93 -0.45 -14.51
N SER A 290 -29.03 0.86 -14.71
CA SER A 290 -29.63 1.83 -13.81
C SER A 290 -30.69 1.20 -12.90
N THR A 291 -30.46 1.13 -11.60
CA THR A 291 -31.38 1.33 -10.47
C THR A 291 -30.97 0.62 -9.16
N GLU A 292 -29.80 0.01 -9.05
CA GLU A 292 -29.25 -0.34 -7.75
C GLU A 292 -27.89 0.35 -7.59
N GLN A 293 -27.86 1.39 -6.77
CA GLN A 293 -26.63 1.99 -6.27
C GLN A 293 -25.89 0.92 -5.47
N VAL A 294 -25.01 0.18 -6.14
CA VAL A 294 -23.94 -0.54 -5.45
C VAL A 294 -23.14 0.55 -4.74
N GLN A 295 -23.21 0.59 -3.42
CA GLN A 295 -22.33 1.43 -2.59
C GLN A 295 -20.89 0.90 -2.76
N VAL A 296 -20.26 1.36 -3.84
CA VAL A 296 -18.87 1.10 -4.12
C VAL A 296 -18.05 1.74 -3.00
N GLY A 297 -17.42 0.93 -2.17
CA GLY A 297 -16.47 1.31 -1.12
C GLY A 297 -16.95 2.49 -0.26
N GLY A 298 -17.87 2.26 0.69
CA GLY A 298 -18.61 3.27 1.42
C GLY A 298 -17.84 4.58 1.69
N ASN A 299 -18.40 5.71 1.30
CA ASN A 299 -18.06 7.11 1.61
C ASN A 299 -16.61 7.62 1.37
N GLN A 300 -15.66 6.81 0.85
CA GLN A 300 -14.28 7.31 0.72
C GLN A 300 -14.06 8.24 -0.49
N PHE A 301 -14.95 8.21 -1.47
CA PHE A 301 -14.90 9.07 -2.66
C PHE A 301 -15.85 10.29 -2.57
N ILE A 302 -16.33 10.60 -1.38
CA ILE A 302 -17.26 11.71 -1.14
C ILE A 302 -16.60 12.74 -0.22
N THR A 303 -16.75 14.00 -0.52
CA THR A 303 -16.49 15.11 0.41
C THR A 303 -17.73 15.98 0.54
N GLU A 304 -18.06 16.40 1.76
CA GLU A 304 -19.17 17.33 2.01
C GLU A 304 -18.73 18.80 1.90
N LYS A 305 -17.41 19.04 1.76
CA LYS A 305 -16.82 20.38 1.74
C LYS A 305 -16.95 20.99 0.34
N GLU A 306 -17.90 21.89 0.17
CA GLU A 306 -18.20 22.53 -1.12
C GLU A 306 -16.99 23.28 -1.73
N ASN A 307 -16.15 23.91 -0.91
CA ASN A 307 -14.93 24.54 -1.35
C ASN A 307 -13.93 23.54 -1.95
N ILE A 308 -13.85 22.33 -1.41
CA ILE A 308 -13.00 21.25 -1.94
C ILE A 308 -13.60 20.69 -3.24
N LYS A 309 -14.92 20.44 -3.29
CA LYS A 309 -15.58 20.01 -4.53
C LYS A 309 -15.30 21.00 -5.67
N ARG A 310 -15.52 22.29 -5.38
CA ARG A 310 -15.24 23.38 -6.35
C ARG A 310 -13.77 23.38 -6.80
N LEU A 311 -12.83 23.18 -5.87
CA LEU A 311 -11.41 23.09 -6.20
C LEU A 311 -11.12 21.88 -7.10
N ILE A 312 -11.69 20.70 -6.81
CA ILE A 312 -11.54 19.47 -7.63
C ILE A 312 -12.04 19.72 -9.06
N VAL A 313 -13.19 20.34 -9.22
CA VAL A 313 -13.74 20.69 -10.54
C VAL A 313 -12.82 21.68 -11.28
N VAL A 314 -12.31 22.70 -10.59
CA VAL A 314 -11.40 23.70 -11.17
C VAL A 314 -10.08 23.09 -11.60
N VAL A 315 -9.46 22.26 -10.76
CA VAL A 315 -8.22 21.58 -11.11
C VAL A 315 -8.43 20.61 -12.27
N GLY A 316 -9.52 19.82 -12.20
CA GLY A 316 -9.93 18.93 -13.29
C GLY A 316 -8.77 18.12 -13.86
N GLU A 317 -8.55 18.24 -15.15
CA GLU A 317 -7.51 17.51 -15.90
C GLU A 317 -6.17 18.28 -16.00
N GLN A 318 -6.06 19.43 -15.32
CA GLN A 318 -4.92 20.35 -15.49
C GLN A 318 -3.93 20.26 -14.31
N LYS A 319 -2.71 20.75 -14.59
CA LYS A 319 -1.71 21.02 -13.55
C LYS A 319 -1.69 22.53 -13.31
N MET A 320 -2.24 22.98 -12.16
CA MET A 320 -2.46 24.39 -11.89
C MET A 320 -1.55 24.94 -10.78
N SER A 321 -1.13 26.19 -10.90
CA SER A 321 -0.52 26.94 -9.80
C SER A 321 -1.56 27.49 -8.85
N VAL A 322 -1.14 27.92 -7.65
CA VAL A 322 -2.04 28.59 -6.68
C VAL A 322 -2.75 29.79 -7.31
N LYS A 323 -2.03 30.58 -8.12
CA LYS A 323 -2.59 31.77 -8.79
C LYS A 323 -3.73 31.39 -9.74
N GLU A 324 -3.48 30.43 -10.63
CA GLU A 324 -4.49 29.93 -11.59
C GLU A 324 -5.72 29.35 -10.91
N MET A 325 -5.55 28.59 -9.82
CA MET A 325 -6.66 28.05 -9.03
C MET A 325 -7.49 29.17 -8.37
N MET A 326 -6.84 30.17 -7.82
CA MET A 326 -7.53 31.33 -7.21
C MET A 326 -8.31 32.13 -8.25
N GLU A 327 -7.74 32.39 -9.41
CA GLU A 327 -8.42 33.07 -10.52
C GLU A 327 -9.65 32.28 -10.97
N ALA A 328 -9.54 30.96 -11.17
CA ALA A 328 -10.64 30.12 -11.60
C ALA A 328 -11.73 29.93 -10.52
N THR A 329 -11.37 29.95 -9.23
CA THR A 329 -12.35 29.90 -8.13
C THR A 329 -12.96 31.26 -7.79
N GLY A 330 -12.39 32.36 -8.31
CA GLY A 330 -12.80 33.72 -7.99
C GLY A 330 -12.41 34.19 -6.57
N LEU A 331 -11.51 33.45 -5.90
CA LEU A 331 -11.06 33.77 -4.54
C LEU A 331 -9.87 34.74 -4.62
N LYS A 332 -9.96 35.84 -3.88
CA LYS A 332 -8.95 36.92 -3.90
C LYS A 332 -7.98 36.85 -2.72
N ASP A 333 -8.41 36.31 -1.59
CA ASP A 333 -7.56 36.18 -0.39
C ASP A 333 -6.74 34.87 -0.45
N ARG A 334 -5.44 35.03 -0.71
CA ARG A 334 -4.50 33.90 -0.81
C ARG A 334 -4.35 33.13 0.51
N LYS A 335 -4.37 33.82 1.65
CA LYS A 335 -4.23 33.17 2.96
C LYS A 335 -5.43 32.27 3.23
N ASN A 336 -6.62 32.81 3.06
CA ASN A 336 -7.86 32.05 3.25
C ASN A 336 -7.97 30.89 2.24
N PHE A 337 -7.59 31.10 0.97
CA PHE A 337 -7.58 30.02 -0.02
C PHE A 337 -6.66 28.86 0.39
N LEU A 338 -5.45 29.18 0.85
CA LEU A 338 -4.51 28.14 1.30
C LEU A 338 -5.04 27.43 2.56
N GLU A 339 -5.48 28.18 3.55
CA GLU A 339 -5.87 27.66 4.87
C GLU A 339 -7.17 26.84 4.82
N TYR A 340 -8.17 27.29 4.10
CA TYR A 340 -9.51 26.68 4.13
C TYR A 340 -9.85 25.83 2.89
N THR A 341 -9.04 25.88 1.83
CA THR A 341 -9.34 25.15 0.60
C THR A 341 -8.20 24.24 0.17
N LEU A 342 -7.02 24.80 -0.15
CA LEU A 342 -5.94 24.01 -0.75
C LEU A 342 -5.27 23.07 0.24
N ASN A 343 -4.87 23.54 1.43
CA ASN A 343 -4.23 22.67 2.43
C ASN A 343 -5.16 21.57 2.93
N PRO A 344 -6.46 21.82 3.24
CA PRO A 344 -7.40 20.73 3.52
C PRO A 344 -7.52 19.73 2.37
N ALA A 345 -7.59 20.19 1.12
CA ALA A 345 -7.67 19.29 -0.03
C ALA A 345 -6.42 18.41 -0.20
N ILE A 346 -5.23 18.95 0.11
CA ILE A 346 -3.98 18.18 0.13
C ILE A 346 -3.99 17.18 1.29
N ASN A 347 -4.35 17.62 2.50
CA ASN A 347 -4.34 16.78 3.70
C ASN A 347 -5.35 15.62 3.63
N GLU A 348 -6.45 15.81 2.91
CA GLU A 348 -7.47 14.78 2.66
C GLU A 348 -7.15 13.93 1.42
N GLY A 349 -6.04 14.21 0.72
CA GLY A 349 -5.57 13.46 -0.42
C GLY A 349 -6.40 13.63 -1.69
N TRP A 350 -7.09 14.75 -1.89
CA TRP A 350 -7.80 15.07 -3.13
C TRP A 350 -6.87 15.68 -4.19
N VAL A 351 -5.94 16.50 -3.73
CA VAL A 351 -4.98 17.24 -4.56
C VAL A 351 -3.57 16.96 -4.05
N ARG A 352 -2.59 16.88 -4.94
CA ARG A 352 -1.19 16.72 -4.59
C ARG A 352 -0.30 17.78 -5.21
N MET A 353 0.85 18.01 -4.60
CA MET A 353 1.91 18.84 -5.13
C MET A 353 2.72 18.09 -6.19
N LEU A 354 3.14 18.76 -7.26
CA LEU A 354 4.06 18.22 -8.24
C LEU A 354 5.49 18.08 -7.66
N TYR A 355 5.87 19.05 -6.81
CA TYR A 355 7.17 19.06 -6.10
C TYR A 355 6.94 19.02 -4.58
N PRO A 356 6.57 17.88 -3.99
CA PRO A 356 6.25 17.79 -2.55
C PRO A 356 7.48 18.02 -1.67
N ASP A 357 8.68 17.59 -2.11
CA ASP A 357 9.95 17.76 -1.40
C ASP A 357 10.46 19.22 -1.41
N SER A 358 9.85 20.06 -2.24
CA SER A 358 10.15 21.48 -2.37
C SER A 358 8.86 22.29 -2.49
N PRO A 359 8.07 22.43 -1.39
CA PRO A 359 6.75 23.08 -1.43
C PRO A 359 6.78 24.52 -1.96
N ARG A 360 7.92 25.20 -1.85
CA ARG A 360 8.16 26.56 -2.35
C ARG A 360 8.83 26.60 -3.73
N HIS A 361 8.87 25.48 -4.44
CA HIS A 361 9.49 25.43 -5.76
C HIS A 361 8.86 26.47 -6.72
N PRO A 362 9.64 27.25 -7.49
CA PRO A 362 9.11 28.32 -8.36
C PRO A 362 8.11 27.82 -9.42
N ARG A 363 8.27 26.54 -9.84
CA ARG A 363 7.39 25.88 -10.82
C ARG A 363 6.37 24.96 -10.13
N GLN A 364 6.05 25.17 -8.84
CA GLN A 364 5.07 24.34 -8.13
C GLN A 364 3.73 24.34 -8.85
N ARG A 365 3.20 23.16 -9.08
CA ARG A 365 1.88 22.89 -9.64
C ARG A 365 1.14 21.91 -8.75
N TYR A 366 -0.16 21.92 -8.88
CA TYR A 366 -1.08 21.04 -8.15
C TYR A 366 -1.95 20.30 -9.16
N LEU A 367 -2.21 19.04 -8.89
CA LEU A 367 -3.01 18.16 -9.73
C LEU A 367 -3.82 17.21 -8.84
N LEU A 368 -4.90 16.62 -9.39
CA LEU A 368 -5.68 15.64 -8.67
C LEU A 368 -4.84 14.40 -8.36
N THR A 369 -5.08 13.79 -7.19
CA THR A 369 -4.64 12.42 -6.89
C THR A 369 -5.53 11.42 -7.64
N ALA A 370 -5.21 10.12 -7.58
CA ALA A 370 -6.10 9.08 -8.08
C ALA A 370 -7.51 9.16 -7.44
N LYS A 371 -7.58 9.36 -6.13
CA LYS A 371 -8.83 9.55 -5.39
C LYS A 371 -9.58 10.83 -5.85
N GLY A 372 -8.87 11.93 -6.03
CA GLY A 372 -9.46 13.18 -6.51
C GLY A 372 -10.00 13.06 -7.94
N ALA A 373 -9.31 12.34 -8.81
CA ALA A 373 -9.75 12.08 -10.18
C ALA A 373 -11.00 11.19 -10.23
N MET A 374 -11.11 10.21 -9.34
CA MET A 374 -12.32 9.39 -9.18
C MET A 374 -13.53 10.24 -8.81
N LEU A 375 -13.41 11.12 -7.80
CA LEU A 375 -14.50 12.03 -7.42
C LEU A 375 -14.85 13.02 -8.53
N TYR A 376 -13.86 13.59 -9.20
CA TYR A 376 -14.09 14.50 -10.33
C TYR A 376 -14.93 13.85 -11.42
N LYS A 377 -14.65 12.59 -11.75
CA LYS A 377 -15.40 11.85 -12.77
C LYS A 377 -16.84 11.56 -12.33
N GLU A 378 -17.04 11.19 -11.06
CA GLU A 378 -18.40 11.00 -10.53
C GLU A 378 -19.23 12.28 -10.62
N MET A 379 -18.63 13.43 -10.22
CA MET A 379 -19.32 14.73 -10.30
C MET A 379 -19.70 15.09 -11.74
N LYS A 380 -18.80 14.85 -12.71
CA LYS A 380 -19.11 15.07 -14.14
C LYS A 380 -20.23 14.16 -14.67
N ASN A 381 -20.29 12.91 -14.20
CA ASN A 381 -21.33 11.98 -14.61
C ASN A 381 -22.72 12.32 -14.03
N GLN A 382 -22.78 13.04 -12.90
CA GLN A 382 -24.03 13.49 -12.28
C GLN A 382 -24.58 14.78 -12.93
N GLU A 383 -23.74 15.53 -13.64
CA GLU A 383 -24.14 16.76 -14.35
C GLU A 383 -24.63 16.49 -15.79
N ASN A 384 -24.41 15.28 -16.33
CA ASN A 384 -24.89 14.83 -17.66
C ASN A 384 -26.10 13.90 -17.51
#